data_e59fa813d3dea1cc08bc591c4ba6c720
#
_entry.id   e59fa813d3dea1cc08bc591c4ba6c720
#
_cell.length_a   1.000
_cell.length_b   1.000
_cell.length_c   1.000
_cell.angle_alpha   90.00
_cell.angle_beta   90.00
_cell.angle_gamma   90.00
#
_symmetry.space_group_name_H-M   'P 1'
#
loop_
_entity.id
_entity.type
_entity.pdbx_description
1 polymer ?
#
loop_
_entity_poly.entity_id
_entity_poly.type
_entity_poly.pdbx_seq_one_letter_code
_entity_poly.pdbx_strand_id
1 'polypeptide(L)'
;MNILAGDQSTSLIEPAALRAWAQDRYIFLELTDGRIVGFPADRFRILRSATNEQLKEVSLRLNGYALRWESLDEDITVPGVVAGRFQLPLGEEFVARVVA
;
A
#
# COMPACT_ATOMS: atom_id res chain seq x y z
N MET A 1 9.79 20.15 -25.65
CA MET A 1 9.92 19.62 -25.19
C MET A 1 9.81 19.41 -24.51
N ASN A 2 10.19 19.44 -24.23
CA ASN A 2 10.50 19.02 -23.57
C ASN A 2 10.35 18.54 -23.10
N ILE A 3 9.58 19.06 -23.50
CA ILE A 3 9.49 18.08 -22.98
C ILE A 3 10.10 17.58 -21.85
N LEU A 4 10.88 17.60 -21.72
CA LEU A 4 11.75 17.04 -20.79
C LEU A 4 11.58 17.53 -19.43
N ALA A 5 11.34 18.76 -19.27
CA ALA A 5 11.10 19.34 -17.97
C ALA A 5 9.89 18.73 -17.32
N GLY A 6 8.89 18.41 -18.08
CA GLY A 6 7.72 17.76 -17.55
C GLY A 6 8.02 16.42 -16.99
N ASP A 7 8.85 15.67 -17.66
CA ASP A 7 9.18 14.34 -17.19
C ASP A 7 9.92 14.38 -15.89
N GLN A 8 10.82 15.33 -15.75
CA GLN A 8 11.55 15.46 -14.51
C GLN A 8 10.66 15.82 -13.35
N SER A 9 9.70 16.69 -13.58
CA SER A 9 8.75 17.04 -12.55
C SER A 9 7.96 15.83 -12.09
N THR A 10 7.54 15.02 -13.05
CA THR A 10 6.78 13.82 -12.72
C THR A 10 7.57 12.86 -11.85
N SER A 11 8.86 12.74 -12.10
CA SER A 11 9.68 11.81 -11.33
C SER A 11 9.86 12.25 -9.88
N LEU A 12 9.59 13.51 -9.55
CA LEU A 12 9.69 14.03 -8.20
C LEU A 12 8.38 13.90 -7.44
N ILE A 13 7.31 13.50 -8.11
CA ILE A 13 6.01 13.38 -7.49
C ILE A 13 5.80 11.93 -7.07
N GLU A 14 5.55 11.74 -5.78
CA GLU A 14 5.29 10.40 -5.29
C GLU A 14 3.92 9.93 -5.77
N PRO A 15 3.78 8.65 -6.13
CA PRO A 15 2.50 8.17 -6.61
C PRO A 15 1.47 8.12 -5.49
N ALA A 16 0.23 8.38 -5.87
CA ALA A 16 -0.92 8.22 -5.00
C ALA A 16 -1.68 6.97 -5.42
N ALA A 17 -2.59 6.52 -4.58
CA ALA A 17 -3.44 5.38 -4.90
C ALA A 17 -4.70 5.84 -5.59
N LEU A 18 -5.07 5.17 -6.66
CA LEU A 18 -6.35 5.34 -7.34
C LEU A 18 -7.41 4.42 -6.76
N ARG A 19 -7.00 3.25 -6.31
CA ARG A 19 -7.87 2.26 -5.69
C ARG A 19 -7.09 1.50 -4.65
N ALA A 20 -7.81 0.99 -3.66
CA ALA A 20 -7.26 0.08 -2.66
C ALA A 20 -8.28 -1.00 -2.38
N TRP A 21 -7.82 -2.22 -2.16
CA TRP A 21 -8.71 -3.31 -1.81
C TRP A 21 -7.93 -4.35 -1.01
N ALA A 22 -8.66 -5.18 -0.28
CA ALA A 22 -8.06 -6.28 0.47
C ALA A 22 -8.46 -7.60 -0.16
N GLN A 23 -7.54 -8.53 -0.17
CA GLN A 23 -7.81 -9.88 -0.61
C GLN A 23 -7.08 -10.81 0.36
N ASP A 24 -7.84 -11.56 1.13
CA ASP A 24 -7.32 -12.38 2.23
C ASP A 24 -6.50 -11.50 3.17
N ARG A 25 -5.22 -11.79 3.36
CA ARG A 25 -4.38 -11.01 4.27
C ARG A 25 -3.53 -9.98 3.56
N TYR A 26 -3.79 -9.69 2.28
CA TYR A 26 -3.03 -8.69 1.53
C TYR A 26 -3.86 -7.47 1.23
N ILE A 27 -3.21 -6.32 1.25
CA ILE A 27 -3.78 -5.04 0.83
C ILE A 27 -3.12 -4.68 -0.49
N PHE A 28 -3.93 -4.33 -1.48
CA PHE A 28 -3.45 -3.97 -2.81
C PHE A 28 -3.80 -2.52 -3.12
N LEU A 29 -2.89 -1.86 -3.82
CA LEU A 29 -3.06 -0.48 -4.29
C LEU A 29 -2.83 -0.43 -5.78
N GLU A 30 -3.69 0.27 -6.49
CA GLU A 30 -3.40 0.67 -7.86
C GLU A 30 -2.92 2.10 -7.81
N LEU A 31 -1.73 2.36 -8.31
CA LEU A 31 -1.08 3.66 -8.17
C LEU A 31 -1.28 4.52 -9.40
N THR A 32 -1.08 5.83 -9.23
CA THR A 32 -1.23 6.80 -10.32
C THR A 32 -0.21 6.58 -11.44
N ASP A 33 0.88 5.87 -11.16
CA ASP A 33 1.87 5.55 -12.20
C ASP A 33 1.56 4.22 -12.90
N GLY A 34 0.43 3.61 -12.61
CA GLY A 34 -0.02 2.39 -13.29
C GLY A 34 0.39 1.09 -12.62
N ARG A 35 1.22 1.14 -11.59
CA ARG A 35 1.65 -0.08 -10.90
C ARG A 35 0.56 -0.54 -9.92
N ILE A 36 0.56 -1.84 -9.68
CA ILE A 36 -0.21 -2.42 -8.59
C ILE A 36 0.80 -2.91 -7.56
N VAL A 37 0.64 -2.45 -6.32
CA VAL A 37 1.53 -2.81 -5.23
C VAL A 37 0.70 -3.51 -4.18
N GLY A 38 1.23 -4.59 -3.63
CA GLY A 38 0.56 -5.32 -2.56
C GLY A 38 1.47 -5.48 -1.36
N PHE A 39 0.88 -5.56 -0.18
CA PHE A 39 1.66 -5.83 1.03
C PHE A 39 0.84 -6.65 2.01
N PRO A 40 1.50 -7.46 2.85
CA PRO A 40 0.78 -8.24 3.85
C PRO A 40 0.30 -7.33 4.97
N ALA A 41 -0.97 -7.47 5.33
CA ALA A 41 -1.53 -6.73 6.45
C ALA A 41 -0.73 -6.98 7.74
N ASP A 42 -0.17 -8.18 7.87
CA ASP A 42 0.57 -8.57 9.06
C ASP A 42 1.87 -7.80 9.28
N ARG A 43 2.26 -6.94 8.32
CA ARG A 43 3.41 -6.07 8.50
C ARG A 43 3.07 -4.81 9.30
N PHE A 44 1.81 -4.64 9.72
CA PHE A 44 1.35 -3.51 10.54
C PHE A 44 0.65 -4.06 11.78
N ARG A 45 0.95 -3.48 12.95
CA ARG A 45 0.46 -4.01 14.22
C ARG A 45 -1.04 -4.09 14.29
N ILE A 46 -1.71 -3.02 13.93
CA ILE A 46 -3.17 -2.98 14.04
C ILE A 46 -3.81 -3.90 13.01
N LEU A 47 -3.32 -3.89 11.78
CA LEU A 47 -3.88 -4.73 10.74
C LEU A 47 -3.63 -6.21 10.98
N ARG A 48 -2.54 -6.54 11.66
CA ARG A 48 -2.22 -7.91 11.98
C ARG A 48 -3.31 -8.56 12.83
N SER A 49 -3.92 -7.79 13.72
CA SER A 49 -4.98 -8.29 14.61
C SER A 49 -6.37 -8.15 13.99
N ALA A 50 -6.48 -7.57 12.81
CA ALA A 50 -7.77 -7.34 12.18
C ALA A 50 -8.27 -8.61 11.50
N THR A 51 -9.59 -8.74 11.43
CA THR A 51 -10.20 -9.82 10.66
C THR A 51 -10.12 -9.50 9.17
N ASN A 52 -10.30 -10.51 8.33
CA ASN A 52 -10.33 -10.27 6.89
C ASN A 52 -11.47 -9.33 6.51
N GLU A 53 -12.60 -9.41 7.21
CA GLU A 53 -13.70 -8.49 6.94
C GLU A 53 -13.35 -7.06 7.26
N GLN A 54 -12.63 -6.84 8.36
CA GLN A 54 -12.18 -5.50 8.71
C GLN A 54 -11.17 -4.97 7.70
N LEU A 55 -10.30 -5.83 7.18
CA LEU A 55 -9.33 -5.39 6.17
C LEU A 55 -10.00 -4.89 4.91
N LYS A 56 -11.17 -5.44 4.57
CA LYS A 56 -11.92 -5.03 3.38
C LYS A 56 -12.48 -3.62 3.48
N GLU A 57 -12.47 -3.04 4.67
CA GLU A 57 -13.00 -1.70 4.88
C GLU A 57 -12.02 -0.60 4.43
N VAL A 58 -10.89 -0.99 3.89
CA VAL A 58 -9.88 -0.02 3.47
C VAL A 58 -10.49 1.05 2.57
N SER A 59 -10.16 2.31 2.85
CA SER A 59 -10.61 3.44 2.05
C SER A 59 -9.44 4.38 1.80
N LEU A 60 -9.61 5.24 0.81
CA LEU A 60 -8.58 6.22 0.46
C LEU A 60 -8.89 7.54 1.14
N ARG A 61 -7.83 8.23 1.57
CA ARG A 61 -7.91 9.58 2.13
C ARG A 61 -6.82 10.43 1.52
N LEU A 62 -6.93 11.74 1.69
CA LEU A 62 -5.92 12.69 1.26
C LEU A 62 -5.58 12.52 -0.22
N ASN A 63 -6.61 12.45 -1.05
CA ASN A 63 -6.45 12.33 -2.50
C ASN A 63 -5.61 11.12 -2.90
N GLY A 64 -5.72 10.03 -2.15
CA GLY A 64 -5.00 8.80 -2.48
C GLY A 64 -3.62 8.68 -1.86
N TYR A 65 -3.24 9.60 -1.00
CA TYR A 65 -1.94 9.52 -0.33
C TYR A 65 -1.99 8.81 1.01
N ALA A 66 -3.19 8.45 1.47
CA ALA A 66 -3.34 7.70 2.72
C ALA A 66 -4.42 6.64 2.57
N LEU A 67 -4.23 5.56 3.31
CA LEU A 67 -5.21 4.49 3.47
C LEU A 67 -5.81 4.62 4.86
N ARG A 68 -7.09 4.31 4.98
CA ARG A 68 -7.74 4.35 6.29
C ARG A 68 -8.67 3.18 6.49
N TRP A 69 -8.66 2.65 7.69
CA TRP A 69 -9.60 1.64 8.17
C TRP A 69 -10.34 2.28 9.33
N GLU A 70 -11.55 2.76 9.07
CA GLU A 70 -12.29 3.56 10.04
C GLU A 70 -12.56 2.80 11.33
N SER A 71 -13.00 1.57 11.24
CA SER A 71 -13.34 0.79 12.43
C SER A 71 -12.13 0.45 13.29
N LEU A 72 -10.94 0.50 12.71
CA LEU A 72 -9.71 0.20 13.42
C LEU A 72 -8.98 1.47 13.86
N ASP A 73 -9.47 2.64 13.44
CA ASP A 73 -8.83 3.92 13.66
C ASP A 73 -7.36 3.86 13.22
N GLU A 74 -7.14 3.31 12.02
CA GLU A 74 -5.78 3.13 11.50
C GLU A 74 -5.61 3.87 10.19
N ASP A 75 -4.49 4.59 10.08
CA ASP A 75 -4.08 5.31 8.87
C ASP A 75 -2.69 4.88 8.48
N ILE A 76 -2.48 4.64 7.18
CA ILE A 76 -1.18 4.27 6.66
C ILE A 76 -0.93 5.10 5.42
N THR A 77 0.28 5.65 5.29
CA THR A 77 0.58 6.49 4.12
C THR A 77 0.93 5.61 2.93
N VAL A 78 0.47 6.03 1.76
CA VAL A 78 0.77 5.34 0.51
C VAL A 78 2.26 5.45 0.18
N PRO A 79 2.89 6.64 0.28
CA PRO A 79 4.35 6.70 0.06
C PRO A 79 5.14 5.79 0.99
N GLY A 80 4.69 5.64 2.24
CA GLY A 80 5.34 4.74 3.17
C GLY A 80 5.30 3.30 2.72
N VAL A 81 4.14 2.86 2.24
CA VAL A 81 4.00 1.50 1.72
C VAL A 81 4.86 1.29 0.48
N VAL A 82 4.83 2.24 -0.45
CA VAL A 82 5.60 2.13 -1.68
C VAL A 82 7.10 2.06 -1.37
N ALA A 83 7.53 2.77 -0.35
CA ALA A 83 8.94 2.76 0.06
C ALA A 83 9.30 1.57 0.95
N GLY A 84 8.33 0.71 1.27
CA GLY A 84 8.61 -0.46 2.09
C GLY A 84 8.79 -0.17 3.56
N ARG A 85 8.19 0.90 4.07
CA ARG A 85 8.29 1.25 5.49
C ARG A 85 7.20 0.55 6.27
N PHE A 86 7.53 -0.61 6.81
CA PHE A 86 6.58 -1.43 7.55
C PHE A 86 6.96 -1.43 9.03
N GLN A 87 5.97 -1.72 9.87
CA GLN A 87 6.16 -1.70 11.33
C GLN A 87 6.78 -2.98 11.85
N LEU A 88 6.46 -4.10 11.24
CA LEU A 88 6.85 -5.42 11.73
C LEU A 88 7.69 -6.12 10.67
N PRO A 89 8.65 -6.97 11.10
CA PRO A 89 9.45 -7.73 10.15
C PRO A 89 8.63 -8.83 9.50
N LEU A 90 9.14 -9.39 8.41
CA LEU A 90 8.55 -10.57 7.80
C LEU A 90 8.69 -11.75 8.75
N GLY A 91 7.66 -12.61 8.76
CA GLY A 91 7.74 -13.86 9.48
C GLY A 91 8.55 -14.89 8.71
N GLU A 92 8.82 -16.01 9.38
CA GLU A 92 9.64 -17.06 8.77
C GLU A 92 8.97 -17.71 7.58
N GLU A 93 7.66 -17.61 7.49
CA GLU A 93 6.93 -18.17 6.36
C GLU A 93 7.16 -17.40 5.07
N PHE A 94 7.75 -16.20 5.15
CA PHE A 94 8.03 -15.38 3.96
C PHE A 94 9.45 -15.64 3.48
N VAL A 95 9.70 -16.86 3.03
CA VAL A 95 11.03 -17.18 2.49
C VAL A 95 10.97 -17.19 0.98
N ALA A 96 12.12 -16.91 0.37
CA ALA A 96 12.20 -16.89 -1.09
C ALA A 96 11.92 -18.28 -1.65
N ARG A 97 11.17 -18.33 -2.75
CA ARG A 97 10.84 -19.58 -3.41
C ARG A 97 11.08 -19.43 -4.90
N VAL A 98 11.49 -20.54 -5.50
CA VAL A 98 11.58 -20.61 -6.94
C VAL A 98 10.33 -21.30 -7.44
N VAL A 99 9.61 -20.62 -8.34
CA VAL A 99 8.37 -21.16 -8.91
C VAL A 99 8.66 -21.50 -10.36
N ALA A 100 8.53 -22.76 -10.68
CA ALA A 100 8.80 -23.23 -12.03
C ALA A 100 7.60 -23.04 -12.94
#